data_d26b48f9fe5ed5504d09ac8a1aebd2d5
#
_entry.id   d26b48f9fe5ed5504d09ac8a1aebd2d5
#
_cell.length_a   1.000
_cell.length_b   1.000
_cell.length_c   1.000
_cell.angle_alpha   90.00
_cell.angle_beta   90.00
_cell.angle_gamma   90.00
#
_symmetry.space_group_name_H-M   'P 1'
#
loop_
_entity.id
_entity.type
_entity.pdbx_description
1 polymer ?
#
loop_
_entity_poly.entity_id
_entity_poly.type
_entity_poly.pdbx_seq_one_letter_code
_entity_poly.pdbx_strand_id
1 'polypeptide(L)'
;MGLFSNKETEEKNEFGFIGASEWMKEQAKTAKAFNEEDDKMAGQDTPKQDRLFIAIEDDGKTDSVAMAIKTNDPRLLTRALYKIGQKDETFAKFLKLAAAKLGFMEKLEHDNEMTAGSKELMKHLIEII
;
A
#
# COMPACT_ATOMS: atom_id res chain seq x y z
N MET A 1 -6.06 -4.12 13.40
CA MET A 1 -4.88 -4.14 12.77
C MET A 1 -4.91 -3.42 11.49
N GLY A 2 -5.90 -3.22 10.99
CA GLY A 2 -5.91 -2.65 9.73
C GLY A 2 -5.24 -3.57 8.75
N LEU A 3 -4.71 -3.09 7.75
CA LEU A 3 -4.01 -3.86 6.80
C LEU A 3 -2.89 -4.64 7.45
N PHE A 4 -2.36 -4.15 8.57
CA PHE A 4 -1.21 -4.75 9.17
C PHE A 4 -1.41 -4.97 10.61
N SER A 5 -1.20 -6.09 11.14
CA SER A 5 -1.18 -6.32 12.54
C SER A 5 -0.69 -7.66 12.87
N ASN A 6 -0.55 -8.60 13.74
CA ASN A 6 -0.31 -9.84 13.93
C ASN A 6 -0.39 -10.66 14.66
N LYS A 7 -0.44 -11.61 15.47
CA LYS A 7 -0.20 -12.47 15.80
C LYS A 7 -0.32 -13.56 15.67
N GLU A 8 -0.30 -14.12 15.77
CA GLU A 8 -0.04 -14.94 15.36
C GLU A 8 -0.47 -15.68 15.17
N THR A 9 -0.93 -15.74 15.69
CA THR A 9 -0.80 -16.23 15.17
C THR A 9 -0.83 -16.50 14.85
N GLU A 10 -0.98 -16.75 15.39
CA GLU A 10 -0.57 -16.66 14.68
C GLU A 10 -0.54 -16.33 14.23
N GLU A 11 -0.50 -16.12 14.62
CA GLU A 11 -0.13 -15.39 13.93
C GLU A 11 -0.74 -14.92 13.41
N LYS A 12 -1.48 -14.41 13.67
CA LYS A 12 -1.90 -13.77 12.93
C LYS A 12 -1.41 -13.14 12.40
N ASN A 13 -1.76 -12.97 12.18
CA ASN A 13 -0.92 -12.35 11.55
C ASN A 13 -1.31 -11.05 11.17
N GLU A 14 -0.36 -10.23 11.12
CA GLU A 14 -0.53 -8.96 10.74
C GLU A 14 -0.97 -8.98 9.40
N PHE A 15 -1.50 -8.21 8.72
CA PHE A 15 -1.99 -8.28 7.38
C PHE A 15 -2.86 -9.51 7.11
N GLY A 16 -3.21 -10.29 8.10
CA GLY A 16 -4.05 -11.45 7.90
C GLY A 16 -3.48 -12.51 6.98
N PHE A 17 -2.18 -12.73 7.03
CA PHE A 17 -1.49 -13.60 6.10
C PHE A 17 -1.60 -15.07 6.44
N ILE A 18 -2.78 -15.59 6.59
CA ILE A 18 -2.97 -17.01 6.77
C ILE A 18 -2.60 -17.68 5.45
N GLY A 19 -1.63 -18.57 5.48
CA GLY A 19 -1.19 -19.23 4.26
C GLY A 19 -0.21 -18.44 3.42
N ALA A 20 0.31 -17.33 3.95
CA ALA A 20 1.29 -16.54 3.21
C ALA A 20 2.57 -17.35 3.00
N SER A 21 3.25 -17.11 1.89
CA SER A 21 4.51 -17.75 1.60
C SER A 21 5.60 -17.29 2.56
N GLU A 22 6.69 -18.05 2.62
CA GLU A 22 7.83 -17.65 3.45
C GLU A 22 8.42 -16.34 2.97
N TRP A 23 8.44 -16.12 1.65
CA TRP A 23 8.91 -14.87 1.09
C TRP A 23 8.10 -13.69 1.59
N MET A 24 6.76 -13.81 1.56
CA MET A 24 5.89 -12.73 2.00
C MET A 24 6.04 -12.48 3.50
N LYS A 25 6.23 -13.52 4.30
CA LYS A 25 6.46 -13.36 5.73
C LYS A 25 7.73 -12.56 5.99
N GLU A 26 8.77 -12.79 5.20
CA GLU A 26 10.01 -12.03 5.32
C GLU A 26 9.78 -10.57 4.94
N GLN A 27 8.97 -10.31 3.91
CA GLN A 27 8.67 -8.94 3.52
C GLN A 27 7.91 -8.20 4.61
N ALA A 28 6.99 -8.88 5.27
CA ALA A 28 6.25 -8.28 6.37
C ALA A 28 7.17 -7.91 7.53
N LYS A 29 8.17 -8.75 7.82
CA LYS A 29 9.16 -8.45 8.84
C LYS A 29 9.99 -7.23 8.47
N THR A 30 10.36 -7.13 7.20
CA THR A 30 11.14 -6.00 6.71
C THR A 30 10.35 -4.69 6.86
N ALA A 31 9.07 -4.73 6.52
CA ALA A 31 8.21 -3.55 6.65
C ALA A 31 8.12 -3.10 8.10
N LYS A 32 7.96 -4.05 9.02
CA LYS A 32 7.88 -3.74 10.44
C LYS A 32 9.19 -3.14 10.94
N ALA A 33 10.31 -3.70 10.50
CA ALA A 33 11.63 -3.21 10.92
C ALA A 33 11.87 -1.78 10.46
N PHE A 34 11.38 -1.40 9.29
CA PHE A 34 11.47 -0.03 8.81
C PHE A 34 10.86 0.94 9.81
N ASN A 35 9.65 0.65 10.27
CA ASN A 35 8.95 1.54 11.21
C ASN A 35 9.66 1.61 12.55
N GLU A 36 10.15 0.48 13.05
CA GLU A 36 10.85 0.44 14.32
C GLU A 36 12.15 1.22 14.27
N GLU A 37 12.87 1.11 13.16
CA GLU A 37 14.13 1.82 13.00
C GLU A 37 13.91 3.33 12.98
N ASP A 38 12.89 3.79 12.27
CA ASP A 38 12.57 5.20 12.24
C ASP A 38 12.22 5.73 13.61
N ASP A 39 11.49 4.95 14.41
CA ASP A 39 11.11 5.36 15.74
C ASP A 39 12.35 5.53 16.65
N LYS A 40 13.33 4.65 16.48
CA LYS A 40 14.57 4.73 17.27
C LYS A 40 15.35 6.00 16.95
N MET A 41 15.25 6.47 15.71
CA MET A 41 15.99 7.65 15.27
C MET A 41 15.23 8.95 15.50
N ALA A 42 13.99 8.86 15.97
CA ALA A 42 13.18 10.04 16.23
C ALA A 42 13.87 10.95 17.24
N GLY A 43 13.89 12.24 16.95
CA GLY A 43 14.50 13.22 17.85
C GLY A 43 15.96 13.49 17.61
N GLN A 44 16.60 12.75 16.70
CA GLN A 44 18.00 13.02 16.39
C GLN A 44 18.10 14.15 15.37
N ASP A 45 19.23 14.85 15.39
CA ASP A 45 19.47 15.95 14.46
C ASP A 45 19.97 15.37 13.14
N THR A 46 19.04 14.85 12.35
CA THR A 46 19.33 14.24 11.05
C THR A 46 18.42 14.85 9.99
N PRO A 47 18.81 14.75 8.73
CA PRO A 47 17.93 15.19 7.64
C PRO A 47 16.62 14.41 7.70
N LYS A 48 15.54 15.03 7.25
CA LYS A 48 14.26 14.35 7.17
C LYS A 48 14.36 13.22 6.15
N GLN A 49 13.87 12.06 6.54
CA GLN A 49 13.94 10.88 5.67
C GLN A 49 12.56 10.26 5.56
N ASP A 50 12.12 10.08 4.34
CA ASP A 50 10.84 9.43 4.05
C ASP A 50 11.12 8.09 3.41
N ARG A 51 10.29 7.12 3.71
CA ARG A 51 10.45 5.77 3.17
C ARG A 51 9.12 5.21 2.73
N LEU A 52 9.19 4.43 1.67
CA LEU A 52 8.03 3.67 1.20
C LEU A 52 8.52 2.29 0.81
N PHE A 53 7.93 1.28 1.42
CA PHE A 53 8.24 -0.11 1.11
C PHE A 53 6.96 -0.82 0.72
N ILE A 54 6.97 -1.52 -0.40
CA ILE A 54 5.81 -2.28 -0.86
C ILE A 54 6.32 -3.59 -1.42
N ALA A 55 5.74 -4.69 -0.95
CA ALA A 55 6.00 -6.01 -1.53
C ALA A 55 4.66 -6.69 -1.79
N ILE A 56 4.52 -7.29 -2.94
CA ILE A 56 3.27 -7.89 -3.39
C ILE A 56 3.53 -9.30 -3.85
N GLU A 57 2.64 -10.21 -3.50
CA GLU A 57 2.68 -11.58 -3.99
C GLU A 57 1.29 -11.99 -4.44
N ASP A 58 1.21 -12.57 -5.62
CA ASP A 58 -0.06 -13.05 -6.18
C ASP A 58 0.09 -14.54 -6.45
N ASP A 59 -0.79 -15.35 -5.87
CA ASP A 59 -0.77 -16.81 -6.07
C ASP A 59 -1.77 -17.26 -7.12
N GLY A 60 -2.34 -16.31 -7.87
CA GLY A 60 -3.33 -16.61 -8.89
C GLY A 60 -4.76 -16.58 -8.39
N LYS A 61 -4.95 -16.47 -7.08
CA LYS A 61 -6.28 -16.40 -6.47
C LYS A 61 -6.45 -15.13 -5.65
N THR A 62 -5.44 -14.82 -4.84
CA THR A 62 -5.47 -13.64 -4.00
C THR A 62 -4.12 -12.96 -4.01
N ASP A 63 -4.14 -11.67 -3.69
CA ASP A 63 -2.93 -10.87 -3.55
C ASP A 63 -2.60 -10.70 -2.08
N SER A 64 -1.32 -10.71 -1.76
CA SER A 64 -0.83 -10.37 -0.44
C SER A 64 0.10 -9.17 -0.56
N VAL A 65 -0.05 -8.21 0.35
CA VAL A 65 0.75 -6.98 0.31
C VAL A 65 1.39 -6.73 1.66
N ALA A 66 2.68 -6.45 1.64
CA ALA A 66 3.40 -5.95 2.82
C ALA A 66 3.79 -4.52 2.51
N MET A 67 3.49 -3.61 3.41
CA MET A 67 3.72 -2.19 3.17
C MET A 67 4.17 -1.49 4.43
N ALA A 68 5.11 -0.58 4.27
CA ALA A 68 5.48 0.35 5.32
C ALA A 68 5.63 1.71 4.69
N ILE A 69 5.08 2.71 5.32
CA ILE A 69 5.22 4.08 4.85
C ILE A 69 5.55 4.96 6.05
N LYS A 70 6.59 5.74 5.92
CA LYS A 70 6.99 6.67 6.95
C LYS A 70 7.33 7.98 6.26
N THR A 71 6.59 9.02 6.60
CA THR A 71 6.80 10.30 5.96
C THR A 71 6.80 11.42 7.00
N ASN A 72 7.75 12.33 6.88
CA ASN A 72 7.78 13.55 7.67
C ASN A 72 6.98 14.64 6.98
N ASP A 73 6.87 14.54 5.66
CA ASP A 73 6.13 15.53 4.87
C ASP A 73 5.63 14.80 3.61
N PRO A 74 4.32 14.57 3.50
CA PRO A 74 3.78 13.86 2.35
C PRO A 74 4.18 14.45 1.01
N ARG A 75 4.47 15.75 0.97
CA ARG A 75 4.89 16.39 -0.27
C ARG A 75 6.25 15.90 -0.74
N LEU A 76 7.14 15.54 0.20
CA LEU A 76 8.46 15.02 -0.16
C LEU A 76 8.32 13.68 -0.87
N LEU A 77 7.51 12.81 -0.31
CA LEU A 77 7.30 11.49 -0.90
C LEU A 77 6.62 11.61 -2.27
N THR A 78 5.60 12.44 -2.35
CA THR A 78 4.89 12.67 -3.61
C THR A 78 5.85 13.18 -4.68
N ARG A 79 6.72 14.12 -4.32
CA ARG A 79 7.69 14.67 -5.26
C ARG A 79 8.68 13.62 -5.72
N ALA A 80 9.11 12.76 -4.81
CA ALA A 80 10.04 11.69 -5.14
C ALA A 80 9.39 10.70 -6.12
N LEU A 81 8.16 10.31 -5.87
CA LEU A 81 7.45 9.40 -6.76
C LEU A 81 7.26 10.00 -8.15
N TYR A 82 6.97 11.29 -8.20
CA TYR A 82 6.85 12.01 -9.47
C TYR A 82 8.16 11.97 -10.24
N LYS A 83 9.28 12.24 -9.57
CA LYS A 83 10.58 12.23 -10.21
C LYS A 83 10.94 10.84 -10.75
N ILE A 84 10.62 9.81 -10.00
CA ILE A 84 10.85 8.43 -10.46
C ILE A 84 10.01 8.16 -11.70
N GLY A 85 8.74 8.57 -11.67
CA GLY A 85 7.85 8.39 -12.82
C GLY A 85 8.34 9.10 -14.07
N GLN A 86 9.03 10.22 -13.93
CA GLN A 86 9.58 10.91 -15.08
C GLN A 86 10.71 10.13 -15.75
N LYS A 87 11.39 9.28 -14.98
CA LYS A 87 12.54 8.53 -15.49
C LYS A 87 12.21 7.08 -15.82
N ASP A 88 11.14 6.54 -15.25
CA ASP A 88 10.78 5.16 -15.43
C ASP A 88 9.34 5.07 -15.94
N GLU A 89 9.20 4.65 -17.18
CA GLU A 89 7.90 4.60 -17.83
C GLU A 89 6.96 3.60 -17.18
N THR A 90 7.49 2.45 -16.78
CA THR A 90 6.68 1.42 -16.13
C THR A 90 6.14 1.93 -14.80
N PHE A 91 6.99 2.58 -14.04
CA PHE A 91 6.59 3.17 -12.76
C PHE A 91 5.49 4.21 -12.96
N ALA A 92 5.68 5.07 -13.98
CA ALA A 92 4.69 6.10 -14.28
C ALA A 92 3.34 5.50 -14.63
N LYS A 93 3.34 4.41 -15.39
CA LYS A 93 2.10 3.77 -15.80
C LYS A 93 1.31 3.24 -14.62
N PHE A 94 1.96 2.51 -13.71
CA PHE A 94 1.22 1.96 -12.58
C PHE A 94 0.78 3.05 -11.60
N LEU A 95 1.56 4.11 -11.46
CA LEU A 95 1.15 5.24 -10.62
C LEU A 95 -0.11 5.90 -11.17
N LYS A 96 -0.12 6.15 -12.48
CA LYS A 96 -1.27 6.78 -13.12
C LYS A 96 -2.51 5.90 -13.00
N LEU A 97 -2.36 4.61 -13.21
CA LEU A 97 -3.48 3.70 -13.12
C LEU A 97 -4.02 3.59 -11.70
N ALA A 98 -3.12 3.48 -10.71
CA ALA A 98 -3.54 3.41 -9.32
C ALA A 98 -4.27 4.69 -8.91
N ALA A 99 -3.73 5.86 -9.30
CA ALA A 99 -4.36 7.13 -8.99
C ALA A 99 -5.73 7.24 -9.66
N ALA A 100 -5.85 6.78 -10.89
CA ALA A 100 -7.12 6.81 -11.61
C ALA A 100 -8.15 5.93 -10.93
N LYS A 101 -7.75 4.75 -10.49
CA LYS A 101 -8.67 3.85 -9.78
C LYS A 101 -9.14 4.47 -8.48
N LEU A 102 -8.24 5.07 -7.73
CA LEU A 102 -8.60 5.71 -6.47
C LEU A 102 -9.56 6.88 -6.69
N GLY A 103 -9.29 7.70 -7.70
CA GLY A 103 -10.17 8.82 -8.03
C GLY A 103 -11.55 8.36 -8.49
N PHE A 104 -11.58 7.29 -9.26
CA PHE A 104 -12.83 6.74 -9.73
C PHE A 104 -13.66 6.21 -8.57
N MET A 105 -13.01 5.49 -7.64
CA MET A 105 -13.68 4.96 -6.45
C MET A 105 -14.25 6.08 -5.58
N GLU A 106 -13.51 7.16 -5.44
CA GLU A 106 -13.97 8.29 -4.66
C GLU A 106 -15.23 8.91 -5.26
N LYS A 107 -15.23 9.11 -6.58
CA LYS A 107 -16.42 9.63 -7.26
C LYS A 107 -17.60 8.69 -7.12
N LEU A 108 -17.34 7.40 -7.23
CA LEU A 108 -18.38 6.39 -7.15
C LEU A 108 -19.06 6.39 -5.78
N GLU A 109 -18.28 6.52 -4.73
CA GLU A 109 -18.81 6.53 -3.37
C GLU A 109 -19.66 7.76 -3.08
N HIS A 110 -19.38 8.85 -3.77
CA HIS A 110 -20.13 10.11 -3.58
C HIS A 110 -21.26 10.30 -4.59
N ASP A 111 -21.49 9.31 -5.44
CA ASP A 111 -22.55 9.40 -6.44
C ASP A 111 -23.90 9.06 -5.81
N ASN A 112 -24.74 10.09 -5.62
CA ASN A 112 -26.03 9.91 -4.97
C ASN A 112 -27.10 9.37 -5.90
N GLU A 113 -26.86 9.34 -7.19
CA GLU A 113 -27.85 8.88 -8.17
C GLU A 113 -27.69 7.41 -8.52
N MET A 114 -26.57 6.81 -8.16
CA MET A 114 -26.32 5.42 -8.49
C MET A 114 -26.85 4.50 -7.41
N THR A 115 -27.47 3.39 -7.82
CA THR A 115 -27.98 2.41 -6.86
C THR A 115 -26.84 1.68 -6.17
N ALA A 116 -27.14 1.10 -5.00
CA ALA A 116 -26.15 0.34 -4.26
C ALA A 116 -25.60 -0.85 -5.08
N GLY A 117 -26.50 -1.53 -5.81
CA GLY A 117 -26.09 -2.65 -6.63
C GLY A 117 -25.17 -2.25 -7.76
N SER A 118 -25.46 -1.11 -8.40
CA SER A 118 -24.61 -0.60 -9.46
C SER A 118 -23.26 -0.19 -8.94
N LYS A 119 -23.21 0.42 -7.75
CA LYS A 119 -21.94 0.81 -7.13
C LYS A 119 -21.08 -0.42 -6.84
N GLU A 120 -21.67 -1.47 -6.32
CA GLU A 120 -20.93 -2.69 -6.03
C GLU A 120 -20.35 -3.31 -7.29
N LEU A 121 -21.13 -3.33 -8.37
CA LEU A 121 -20.66 -3.86 -9.64
C LEU A 121 -19.47 -3.04 -10.16
N MET A 122 -19.58 -1.71 -10.11
CA MET A 122 -18.50 -0.84 -10.57
C MET A 122 -17.24 -0.99 -9.74
N LYS A 123 -17.40 -1.13 -8.41
CA LYS A 123 -16.25 -1.36 -7.53
C LYS A 123 -15.53 -2.64 -7.91
N HIS A 124 -16.29 -3.70 -8.19
CA HIS A 124 -15.70 -4.96 -8.58
C HIS A 124 -14.93 -4.83 -9.90
N LEU A 125 -15.49 -4.11 -10.87
CA LEU A 125 -14.84 -3.91 -12.15
C LEU A 125 -13.54 -3.11 -12.01
N ILE A 126 -13.53 -2.11 -11.12
CA ILE A 126 -12.34 -1.32 -10.88
C ILE A 126 -11.22 -2.18 -10.30
N GLU A 127 -11.58 -3.10 -9.41
CA GLU A 127 -10.60 -3.97 -8.77
C GLU A 127 -9.90 -4.91 -9.75
N ILE A 128 -10.62 -5.39 -10.76
CA ILE A 128 -10.06 -6.38 -11.67
C ILE A 128 -9.37 -5.77 -12.89
N ILE A 129 -9.54 -4.48 -13.11
CA ILE A 129 -8.83 -3.82 -14.19
C ILE A 129 -7.38 -3.63 -13.81
#